data_4b32323b49b79f604b235f51f5756777
#
_entry.id   4b32323b49b79f604b235f51f5756777
#
_cell.length_a   1.000
_cell.length_b   1.000
_cell.length_c   1.000
_cell.angle_alpha   90.00
_cell.angle_beta   90.00
_cell.angle_gamma   90.00
#
_symmetry.space_group_name_H-M   'P 1'
#
loop_
_entity.id
_entity.type
_entity.pdbx_description
1 polymer ?
#
loop_
_entity_poly.entity_id
_entity_poly.type
_entity_poly.pdbx_seq_one_letter_code
_entity_poly.pdbx_strand_id
1 'polypeptide(L)'
;MSITITLRKWQAEAVKRSDHLSNGIFLEALGGRGKTICALAISKHKKAKKIIITNNRLSILNGWIDAVKFMNFDKDVEIIIQTDRYLQNKVKKGHKLDCDVLIVDEWQNMSSDKQVALYRKIKRKYTIGLSATPIRKKGQNFYPLEKTVFGWATPNNKFDWQKTHGKMVYDPFSYSKEKWEDFRNYESYISNLPNFFRWEDIEKIENATENNGFETKFYPVTVKAGNPEKLAEFRQLNLVTVGD
;
A
#
# COMPACT_ATOMS: atom_id res chain seq x y z
N MET A 1 24.32 -0.63 19.11
CA MET A 1 23.11 -1.35 19.54
C MET A 1 22.31 -1.75 18.30
N SER A 2 21.98 -3.02 18.14
CA SER A 2 21.04 -3.49 17.13
C SER A 2 19.63 -3.44 17.73
N ILE A 3 18.69 -2.74 17.09
CA ILE A 3 17.30 -2.73 17.51
C ILE A 3 16.56 -3.74 16.65
N THR A 4 15.91 -4.69 17.29
CA THR A 4 15.00 -5.61 16.61
C THR A 4 13.61 -4.98 16.58
N ILE A 5 13.08 -4.74 15.38
CA ILE A 5 11.70 -4.28 15.20
C ILE A 5 10.81 -5.51 15.21
N THR A 6 9.91 -5.57 16.18
CA THR A 6 8.87 -6.60 16.22
C THR A 6 7.65 -6.11 15.43
N LEU A 7 7.30 -6.81 14.39
CA LEU A 7 6.09 -6.54 13.62
C LEU A 7 4.84 -6.97 14.42
N ARG A 8 3.77 -6.21 14.32
CA ARG A 8 2.45 -6.67 14.77
C ARG A 8 2.05 -7.91 13.99
N LYS A 9 1.18 -8.74 14.55
CA LYS A 9 0.74 -10.01 13.94
C LYS A 9 0.22 -9.82 12.53
N TRP A 10 -0.65 -8.84 12.33
CA TRP A 10 -1.18 -8.54 11.00
C TRP A 10 -0.11 -8.07 10.01
N GLN A 11 0.90 -7.34 10.48
CA GLN A 11 2.03 -6.92 9.64
C GLN A 11 2.86 -8.12 9.21
N ALA A 12 3.15 -9.03 10.15
CA ALA A 12 3.87 -10.27 9.85
C ALA A 12 3.10 -11.14 8.87
N GLU A 13 1.77 -11.25 9.03
CA GLU A 13 0.91 -11.97 8.09
C GLU A 13 0.88 -11.29 6.71
N ALA A 14 0.81 -9.96 6.65
CA ALA A 14 0.88 -9.22 5.39
C ALA A 14 2.22 -9.43 4.66
N VAL A 15 3.33 -9.45 5.41
CA VAL A 15 4.66 -9.78 4.86
C VAL A 15 4.65 -11.20 4.28
N LYS A 16 4.18 -12.20 5.03
CA LYS A 16 4.07 -13.59 4.58
C LYS A 16 3.17 -13.72 3.34
N ARG A 17 2.00 -13.09 3.36
CA ARG A 17 1.06 -13.10 2.23
C ARG A 17 1.68 -12.49 0.98
N SER A 18 2.54 -11.48 1.14
CA SER A 18 3.25 -10.85 0.02
C SER A 18 4.12 -11.82 -0.78
N ASP A 19 4.59 -12.93 -0.20
CA ASP A 19 5.42 -13.93 -0.90
C ASP A 19 4.67 -14.64 -2.03
N HIS A 20 3.37 -14.84 -1.84
CA HIS A 20 2.49 -15.53 -2.79
C HIS A 20 1.90 -14.57 -3.84
N LEU A 21 2.19 -13.28 -3.75
CA LEU A 21 1.62 -12.25 -4.62
C LEU A 21 2.70 -11.71 -5.57
N SER A 22 2.53 -11.93 -6.87
CA SER A 22 3.53 -11.56 -7.88
C SER A 22 3.60 -10.05 -8.16
N ASN A 23 2.46 -9.34 -8.12
CA ASN A 23 2.37 -7.96 -8.64
C ASN A 23 2.28 -6.89 -7.57
N GLY A 24 1.77 -7.23 -6.40
CA GLY A 24 1.60 -6.25 -5.33
C GLY A 24 0.56 -6.63 -4.28
N ILE A 25 0.44 -5.80 -3.27
CA ILE A 25 -0.51 -5.93 -2.17
C ILE A 25 -1.14 -4.57 -1.87
N PHE A 26 -2.41 -4.58 -1.49
CA PHE A 26 -3.10 -3.42 -0.96
C PHE A 26 -3.38 -3.62 0.53
N LEU A 27 -3.00 -2.64 1.34
CA LEU A 27 -3.20 -2.66 2.79
C LEU A 27 -4.24 -1.61 3.18
N GLU A 28 -5.39 -2.08 3.59
CA GLU A 28 -6.42 -1.27 4.22
C GLU A 28 -6.28 -1.35 5.73
N ALA A 29 -5.84 -0.28 6.37
CA ALA A 29 -5.78 -0.20 7.82
C ALA A 29 -6.00 1.23 8.30
N LEU A 30 -6.63 1.39 9.45
CA LEU A 30 -6.91 2.69 10.05
C LEU A 30 -5.62 3.50 10.29
N GLY A 31 -5.76 4.81 10.49
CA GLY A 31 -4.67 5.70 10.87
C GLY A 31 -3.96 5.20 12.14
N GLY A 32 -2.63 5.35 12.21
CA GLY A 32 -1.84 4.93 13.39
C GLY A 32 -1.63 3.42 13.55
N ARG A 33 -2.18 2.57 12.69
CA ARG A 33 -2.04 1.10 12.80
C ARG A 33 -0.75 0.54 12.20
N GLY A 34 0.17 1.39 11.73
CA GLY A 34 1.50 0.98 11.30
C GLY A 34 1.60 0.50 9.85
N LYS A 35 0.71 0.97 8.93
CA LYS A 35 0.79 0.69 7.48
C LYS A 35 2.17 1.00 6.89
N THR A 36 2.72 2.15 7.26
CA THR A 36 4.04 2.63 6.81
C THR A 36 5.14 1.61 7.13
N ILE A 37 5.18 1.13 8.37
CA ILE A 37 6.15 0.12 8.82
C ILE A 37 5.91 -1.21 8.09
N CYS A 38 4.66 -1.61 7.92
CA CYS A 38 4.31 -2.83 7.18
C CYS A 38 4.82 -2.78 5.73
N ALA A 39 4.59 -1.66 5.03
CA ALA A 39 5.05 -1.49 3.65
C ALA A 39 6.58 -1.53 3.54
N LEU A 40 7.29 -0.90 4.48
CA LEU A 40 8.75 -0.94 4.52
C LEU A 40 9.27 -2.34 4.88
N ALA A 41 8.60 -3.06 5.79
CA ALA A 41 8.93 -4.44 6.12
C ALA A 41 8.76 -5.38 4.91
N ILE A 42 7.66 -5.25 4.16
CA ILE A 42 7.46 -5.99 2.90
C ILE A 42 8.58 -5.67 1.91
N SER A 43 8.95 -4.39 1.76
CA SER A 43 10.02 -3.99 0.85
C SER A 43 11.38 -4.59 1.23
N LYS A 44 11.70 -4.63 2.52
CA LYS A 44 12.89 -5.31 3.04
C LYS A 44 12.85 -6.82 2.79
N HIS A 45 11.73 -7.44 3.10
CA HIS A 45 11.51 -8.87 2.92
C HIS A 45 11.71 -9.28 1.45
N LYS A 46 11.22 -8.46 0.51
CA LYS A 46 11.43 -8.64 -0.93
C LYS A 46 12.84 -8.27 -1.41
N LYS A 47 13.76 -7.90 -0.51
CA LYS A 47 15.14 -7.53 -0.81
C LYS A 47 15.24 -6.41 -1.86
N ALA A 48 14.32 -5.45 -1.80
CA ALA A 48 14.29 -4.33 -2.74
C ALA A 48 15.55 -3.48 -2.61
N LYS A 49 16.21 -3.20 -3.73
CA LYS A 49 17.37 -2.32 -3.83
C LYS A 49 16.99 -0.90 -4.23
N LYS A 50 15.83 -0.73 -4.85
CA LYS A 50 15.30 0.58 -5.23
C LYS A 50 13.82 0.66 -4.91
N ILE A 51 13.46 1.65 -4.09
CA ILE A 51 12.11 1.87 -3.59
C ILE A 51 11.66 3.27 -3.95
N ILE A 52 10.50 3.41 -4.58
CA ILE A 52 9.83 4.70 -4.77
C ILE A 52 8.63 4.75 -3.85
N ILE A 53 8.57 5.79 -3.00
CA ILE A 53 7.46 6.08 -2.10
C ILE A 53 6.79 7.35 -2.56
N THR A 54 5.50 7.31 -2.80
CA THR A 54 4.77 8.47 -3.32
C THR A 54 3.44 8.69 -2.61
N ASN A 55 3.09 9.97 -2.50
CA ASN A 55 1.83 10.47 -1.98
C ASN A 55 1.47 11.78 -2.69
N ASN A 56 0.21 12.18 -2.65
CA ASN A 56 -0.23 13.43 -3.25
C ASN A 56 0.04 14.68 -2.39
N ARG A 57 0.44 14.51 -1.11
CA ARG A 57 0.67 15.61 -0.14
C ARG A 57 2.10 15.61 0.37
N LEU A 58 2.73 16.78 0.30
CA LEU A 58 4.11 16.97 0.76
C LEU A 58 4.27 16.74 2.27
N SER A 59 3.28 17.15 3.07
CA SER A 59 3.32 17.03 4.54
C SER A 59 3.43 15.59 5.04
N ILE A 60 2.93 14.61 4.28
CA ILE A 60 2.97 13.20 4.64
C ILE A 60 4.37 12.60 4.40
N LEU A 61 5.15 13.17 3.48
CA LEU A 61 6.47 12.64 3.12
C LEU A 61 7.47 12.69 4.26
N ASN A 62 7.35 13.65 5.18
CA ASN A 62 8.23 13.73 6.36
C ASN A 62 8.09 12.49 7.25
N GLY A 63 6.87 12.02 7.49
CA GLY A 63 6.64 10.79 8.24
C GLY A 63 7.27 9.56 7.58
N TRP A 64 7.30 9.52 6.25
CA TRP A 64 8.00 8.47 5.51
C TRP A 64 9.51 8.55 5.67
N ILE A 65 10.10 9.76 5.64
CA ILE A 65 11.54 9.96 5.87
C ILE A 65 11.94 9.42 7.24
N ASP A 66 11.15 9.73 8.26
CA ASP A 66 11.42 9.26 9.62
C ASP A 66 11.25 7.73 9.74
N ALA A 67 10.21 7.17 9.12
CA ALA A 67 10.00 5.73 9.10
C ALA A 67 11.13 4.98 8.37
N VAL A 68 11.62 5.51 7.26
CA VAL A 68 12.75 4.93 6.51
C VAL A 68 14.03 4.96 7.36
N LYS A 69 14.31 6.07 8.05
CA LYS A 69 15.44 6.16 8.99
C LYS A 69 15.32 5.15 10.11
N PHE A 70 14.12 5.02 10.68
CA PHE A 70 13.83 4.05 11.74
C PHE A 70 14.04 2.61 11.25
N MET A 71 13.55 2.26 10.07
CA MET A 71 13.70 0.93 9.48
C MET A 71 15.16 0.58 9.10
N ASN A 72 16.04 1.54 9.06
CA ASN A 72 17.47 1.39 8.79
C ASN A 72 17.78 0.41 7.64
N PHE A 73 17.48 0.84 6.43
CA PHE A 73 17.83 0.07 5.24
C PHE A 73 19.34 0.04 5.04
N ASP A 74 19.83 -0.99 4.35
CA ASP A 74 21.23 -1.09 3.95
C ASP A 74 21.61 0.12 3.09
N LYS A 75 22.87 0.54 3.17
CA LYS A 75 23.37 1.74 2.48
C LYS A 75 23.27 1.67 0.95
N ASP A 76 23.18 0.47 0.41
CA ASP A 76 23.03 0.22 -1.02
C ASP A 76 21.58 0.24 -1.52
N VAL A 77 20.61 0.50 -0.62
CA VAL A 77 19.20 0.65 -0.99
C VAL A 77 18.89 2.11 -1.34
N GLU A 78 18.55 2.35 -2.60
CA GLU A 78 18.09 3.65 -3.07
C GLU A 78 16.61 3.85 -2.69
N ILE A 79 16.28 4.89 -1.93
CA ILE A 79 14.90 5.21 -1.54
C ILE A 79 14.55 6.62 -2.00
N ILE A 80 13.57 6.73 -2.88
CA ILE A 80 13.06 7.98 -3.43
C ILE A 80 11.70 8.26 -2.81
N ILE A 81 11.59 9.35 -2.02
CA ILE A 81 10.35 9.78 -1.38
C ILE A 81 9.91 11.08 -2.03
N GLN A 82 8.84 11.05 -2.83
CA GLN A 82 8.42 12.20 -3.64
C GLN A 82 6.91 12.25 -3.85
N THR A 83 6.40 13.46 -4.12
CA THR A 83 4.99 13.61 -4.50
C THR A 83 4.73 13.10 -5.92
N ASP A 84 3.48 12.67 -6.18
CA ASP A 84 3.02 12.30 -7.54
C ASP A 84 3.30 13.37 -8.57
N ARG A 85 3.07 14.64 -8.20
CA ARG A 85 3.31 15.78 -9.09
C ARG A 85 4.78 15.88 -9.50
N TYR A 86 5.69 15.62 -8.58
CA TYR A 86 7.13 15.61 -8.89
C TYR A 86 7.47 14.47 -9.86
N LEU A 87 6.98 13.26 -9.60
CA LEU A 87 7.20 12.10 -10.47
C LEU A 87 6.59 12.32 -11.87
N GLN A 88 5.39 12.90 -11.94
CA GLN A 88 4.77 13.27 -13.23
C GLN A 88 5.63 14.23 -14.03
N ASN A 89 6.20 15.24 -13.38
CA ASN A 89 7.08 16.20 -14.06
C ASN A 89 8.36 15.54 -14.58
N LYS A 90 8.94 14.61 -13.82
CA LYS A 90 10.10 13.83 -14.29
C LYS A 90 9.75 13.00 -15.53
N VAL A 91 8.63 12.26 -15.50
CA VAL A 91 8.16 11.47 -16.66
C VAL A 91 7.86 12.34 -17.87
N LYS A 92 7.25 13.53 -17.69
CA LYS A 92 6.99 14.48 -18.79
C LYS A 92 8.27 15.00 -19.42
N LYS A 93 9.35 15.15 -18.65
CA LYS A 93 10.68 15.54 -19.13
C LYS A 93 11.47 14.37 -19.74
N GLY A 94 10.84 13.22 -19.95
CA GLY A 94 11.47 12.05 -20.59
C GLY A 94 12.29 11.16 -19.65
N HIS A 95 12.33 11.43 -18.34
CA HIS A 95 13.02 10.55 -17.39
C HIS A 95 12.31 9.21 -17.27
N LYS A 96 13.04 8.13 -17.42
CA LYS A 96 12.57 6.77 -17.12
C LYS A 96 12.63 6.56 -15.61
N LEU A 97 11.53 6.17 -15.01
CA LEU A 97 11.46 5.82 -13.60
C LEU A 97 11.35 4.29 -13.49
N ASP A 98 12.22 3.73 -12.67
CA ASP A 98 12.23 2.30 -12.35
C ASP A 98 12.46 2.09 -10.86
N CYS A 99 11.93 1.00 -10.32
CA CYS A 99 12.15 0.56 -8.94
C CYS A 99 11.87 -0.94 -8.80
N ASP A 100 12.31 -1.52 -7.70
CA ASP A 100 11.87 -2.86 -7.31
C ASP A 100 10.48 -2.79 -6.69
N VAL A 101 10.28 -1.84 -5.76
CA VAL A 101 9.01 -1.65 -5.06
C VAL A 101 8.51 -0.21 -5.22
N LEU A 102 7.26 -0.07 -5.66
CA LEU A 102 6.53 1.19 -5.67
C LEU A 102 5.54 1.18 -4.50
N ILE A 103 5.66 2.12 -3.58
CA ILE A 103 4.71 2.34 -2.49
C ILE A 103 3.86 3.57 -2.82
N VAL A 104 2.55 3.38 -2.86
CA VAL A 104 1.58 4.46 -3.10
C VAL A 104 0.73 4.63 -1.85
N ASP A 105 1.00 5.70 -1.11
CA ASP A 105 0.28 6.01 0.11
C ASP A 105 -0.94 6.89 -0.17
N GLU A 106 -1.98 6.77 0.67
CA GLU A 106 -3.27 7.43 0.49
C GLU A 106 -3.86 7.19 -0.92
N TRP A 107 -3.86 5.92 -1.31
CA TRP A 107 -4.27 5.46 -2.65
C TRP A 107 -5.63 6.01 -3.10
N GLN A 108 -6.57 6.17 -2.19
CA GLN A 108 -7.91 6.69 -2.50
C GLN A 108 -7.89 8.08 -3.17
N ASN A 109 -6.79 8.80 -3.08
CA ASN A 109 -6.60 10.09 -3.76
C ASN A 109 -6.17 9.91 -5.23
N MET A 110 -5.85 8.68 -5.65
CA MET A 110 -5.27 8.33 -6.96
C MET A 110 -6.33 7.90 -7.98
N SER A 111 -7.44 8.63 -8.07
CA SER A 111 -8.57 8.23 -8.92
C SER A 111 -8.56 8.82 -10.33
N SER A 112 -7.57 9.63 -10.70
CA SER A 112 -7.53 10.27 -12.01
C SER A 112 -6.77 9.41 -13.04
N ASP A 113 -7.21 9.43 -14.30
CA ASP A 113 -6.53 8.73 -15.40
C ASP A 113 -5.07 9.18 -15.58
N LYS A 114 -4.78 10.45 -15.25
CA LYS A 114 -3.42 10.98 -15.28
C LYS A 114 -2.48 10.30 -14.26
N GLN A 115 -2.99 9.97 -13.09
CA GLN A 115 -2.22 9.28 -12.05
C GLN A 115 -2.02 7.81 -12.41
N VAL A 116 -3.06 7.13 -12.91
CA VAL A 116 -2.93 5.77 -13.44
C VAL A 116 -1.90 5.72 -14.55
N ALA A 117 -1.94 6.67 -15.49
CA ALA A 117 -0.98 6.76 -16.58
C ALA A 117 0.45 6.99 -16.10
N LEU A 118 0.64 7.76 -15.00
CA LEU A 118 1.95 7.92 -14.37
C LEU A 118 2.47 6.58 -13.86
N TYR A 119 1.67 5.89 -13.04
CA TYR A 119 2.12 4.65 -12.40
C TYR A 119 2.39 3.54 -13.42
N ARG A 120 1.67 3.51 -14.54
CA ARG A 120 1.96 2.58 -15.64
C ARG A 120 3.31 2.85 -16.32
N LYS A 121 3.83 4.07 -16.25
CA LYS A 121 5.15 4.44 -16.81
C LYS A 121 6.30 4.16 -15.85
N ILE A 122 6.03 3.92 -14.57
CA ILE A 122 7.05 3.51 -13.61
C ILE A 122 7.26 1.99 -13.75
N LYS A 123 8.42 1.59 -14.27
CA LYS A 123 8.79 0.17 -14.33
C LYS A 123 9.03 -0.33 -12.91
N ARG A 124 8.36 -1.40 -12.50
CA ARG A 124 8.47 -1.94 -11.14
C ARG A 124 8.22 -3.44 -11.11
N LYS A 125 8.74 -4.09 -10.08
CA LYS A 125 8.52 -5.52 -9.82
C LYS A 125 7.31 -5.74 -8.91
N TYR A 126 7.09 -4.83 -7.94
CA TYR A 126 6.06 -4.97 -6.94
C TYR A 126 5.42 -3.63 -6.58
N THR A 127 4.13 -3.63 -6.26
CA THR A 127 3.40 -2.42 -5.84
C THR A 127 2.76 -2.64 -4.47
N ILE A 128 2.88 -1.66 -3.60
CA ILE A 128 2.19 -1.64 -2.30
C ILE A 128 1.29 -0.41 -2.27
N GLY A 129 -0.01 -0.63 -2.21
CA GLY A 129 -1.00 0.43 -2.05
C GLY A 129 -1.46 0.53 -0.60
N LEU A 130 -1.55 1.74 -0.05
CA LEU A 130 -1.97 1.99 1.33
C LEU A 130 -3.17 2.92 1.37
N SER A 131 -4.16 2.60 2.20
CA SER A 131 -5.26 3.50 2.52
C SER A 131 -5.90 3.17 3.86
N ALA A 132 -6.42 4.19 4.54
CA ALA A 132 -7.32 3.98 5.68
C ALA A 132 -8.80 3.92 5.22
N THR A 133 -9.10 4.47 4.04
CA THR A 133 -10.45 4.58 3.49
C THR A 133 -10.40 4.36 1.98
N PRO A 134 -10.26 3.10 1.53
CA PRO A 134 -10.07 2.82 0.10
C PRO A 134 -11.27 3.19 -0.75
N ILE A 135 -12.46 3.18 -0.17
CA ILE A 135 -13.69 3.49 -0.89
C ILE A 135 -13.95 4.98 -0.87
N ARG A 136 -13.93 5.59 -2.05
CA ARG A 136 -14.41 6.95 -2.30
C ARG A 136 -15.28 6.95 -3.56
N LYS A 137 -16.19 7.91 -3.66
CA LYS A 137 -17.02 8.11 -4.85
C LYS A 137 -17.67 6.80 -5.32
N LYS A 138 -18.32 6.10 -4.40
CA LYS A 138 -19.04 4.84 -4.71
C LYS A 138 -18.14 3.78 -5.38
N GLY A 139 -16.89 3.69 -4.97
CA GLY A 139 -15.97 2.64 -5.41
C GLY A 139 -15.31 2.82 -6.78
N GLN A 140 -15.60 3.88 -7.52
CA GLN A 140 -14.98 4.10 -8.85
C GLN A 140 -13.45 4.17 -8.85
N ASN A 141 -12.85 4.46 -7.69
CA ASN A 141 -11.40 4.50 -7.51
C ASN A 141 -10.73 3.13 -7.45
N PHE A 142 -11.50 2.03 -7.41
CA PHE A 142 -10.91 0.68 -7.45
C PHE A 142 -10.36 0.30 -8.82
N TYR A 143 -10.93 0.80 -9.91
CA TYR A 143 -10.38 0.53 -11.23
C TYR A 143 -8.90 0.95 -11.36
N PRO A 144 -8.49 2.17 -10.95
CA PRO A 144 -7.08 2.53 -10.89
C PRO A 144 -6.24 1.62 -10.00
N LEU A 145 -6.80 1.20 -8.86
CA LEU A 145 -6.15 0.29 -7.94
C LEU A 145 -5.83 -1.05 -8.61
N GLU A 146 -6.84 -1.70 -9.18
CA GLU A 146 -6.65 -2.96 -9.90
C GLU A 146 -5.61 -2.83 -11.01
N LYS A 147 -5.71 -1.78 -11.83
CA LYS A 147 -4.76 -1.55 -12.93
C LYS A 147 -3.33 -1.40 -12.47
N THR A 148 -3.11 -0.83 -11.30
CA THR A 148 -1.76 -0.52 -10.83
C THR A 148 -1.19 -1.61 -9.92
N VAL A 149 -2.01 -2.20 -9.06
CA VAL A 149 -1.55 -3.20 -8.08
C VAL A 149 -1.74 -4.62 -8.60
N PHE A 150 -2.91 -4.92 -9.17
CA PHE A 150 -3.27 -6.28 -9.59
C PHE A 150 -2.92 -6.58 -11.06
N GLY A 151 -2.67 -5.55 -11.86
CA GLY A 151 -2.08 -5.69 -13.18
C GLY A 151 -3.00 -6.25 -14.25
N TRP A 152 -2.66 -7.40 -14.78
CA TRP A 152 -3.19 -7.96 -16.03
C TRP A 152 -4.65 -8.47 -15.98
N ALA A 153 -5.17 -8.82 -14.82
CA ALA A 153 -6.51 -9.40 -14.67
C ALA A 153 -7.65 -8.37 -14.84
N THR A 154 -7.31 -7.09 -14.91
CA THR A 154 -8.31 -6.01 -14.98
C THR A 154 -8.66 -5.68 -16.42
N PRO A 155 -9.95 -5.48 -16.78
CA PRO A 155 -10.36 -5.02 -18.11
C PRO A 155 -9.55 -3.81 -18.59
N ASN A 156 -9.30 -3.74 -19.90
CA ASN A 156 -8.42 -2.72 -20.46
C ASN A 156 -8.99 -1.30 -20.35
N ASN A 157 -10.30 -1.16 -20.31
CA ASN A 157 -10.94 0.13 -20.15
C ASN A 157 -11.85 0.18 -18.91
N LYS A 158 -12.05 1.38 -18.41
CA LYS A 158 -12.83 1.65 -17.20
C LYS A 158 -14.30 1.30 -17.36
N PHE A 159 -14.86 1.49 -18.56
CA PHE A 159 -16.27 1.25 -18.82
C PHE A 159 -16.62 -0.23 -18.76
N ASP A 160 -15.78 -1.09 -19.34
CA ASP A 160 -15.97 -2.54 -19.26
C ASP A 160 -15.84 -3.04 -17.83
N TRP A 161 -14.87 -2.50 -17.06
CA TRP A 161 -14.74 -2.79 -15.65
C TRP A 161 -16.00 -2.37 -14.86
N GLN A 162 -16.53 -1.17 -15.17
CA GLN A 162 -17.75 -0.66 -14.54
C GLN A 162 -18.97 -1.55 -14.88
N LYS A 163 -19.12 -1.99 -16.11
CA LYS A 163 -20.19 -2.92 -16.51
C LYS A 163 -20.09 -4.26 -15.79
N THR A 164 -18.87 -4.76 -15.60
CA THR A 164 -18.64 -6.06 -14.96
C THR A 164 -19.00 -6.02 -13.47
N HIS A 165 -18.58 -4.97 -12.77
CA HIS A 165 -18.65 -4.92 -11.32
C HIS A 165 -19.73 -3.97 -10.78
N GLY A 166 -20.25 -3.08 -11.61
CA GLY A 166 -21.12 -1.98 -11.20
C GLY A 166 -22.59 -2.16 -11.49
N LYS A 167 -23.37 -1.44 -10.73
CA LYS A 167 -24.75 -1.08 -11.06
C LYS A 167 -24.71 0.17 -11.94
N MET A 168 -25.09 0.00 -13.19
CA MET A 168 -25.15 1.09 -14.16
C MET A 168 -26.57 1.66 -14.21
N VAL A 169 -26.70 2.97 -14.27
CA VAL A 169 -27.98 3.66 -14.39
C VAL A 169 -28.01 4.51 -15.64
N TYR A 170 -29.19 4.72 -16.18
CA TYR A 170 -29.37 5.54 -17.38
C TYR A 170 -28.96 7.01 -17.10
N ASP A 171 -28.17 7.56 -18.02
CA ASP A 171 -27.78 8.98 -18.01
C ASP A 171 -27.82 9.53 -19.44
N PRO A 172 -28.83 10.36 -19.78
CA PRO A 172 -29.00 10.89 -21.12
C PRO A 172 -27.85 11.80 -21.57
N PHE A 173 -27.07 12.33 -20.64
CA PHE A 173 -25.94 13.24 -20.90
C PHE A 173 -24.61 12.51 -21.10
N SER A 174 -24.52 11.22 -20.78
CA SER A 174 -23.32 10.45 -21.04
C SER A 174 -23.28 9.94 -22.47
N TYR A 175 -22.08 9.80 -23.05
CA TYR A 175 -21.90 9.23 -24.39
C TYR A 175 -22.46 7.80 -24.49
N SER A 176 -22.25 6.98 -23.47
CA SER A 176 -22.74 5.61 -23.37
C SER A 176 -24.20 5.50 -22.97
N LYS A 177 -24.88 6.63 -22.68
CA LYS A 177 -26.22 6.67 -22.08
C LYS A 177 -26.33 5.95 -20.72
N GLU A 178 -25.20 5.59 -20.12
CA GLU A 178 -25.10 4.91 -18.85
C GLU A 178 -24.01 5.55 -17.99
N LYS A 179 -24.20 5.55 -16.68
CA LYS A 179 -23.17 5.92 -15.70
C LYS A 179 -23.13 4.95 -14.55
N TRP A 180 -21.97 4.88 -13.93
CA TRP A 180 -21.76 4.14 -12.71
C TRP A 180 -22.56 4.76 -11.55
N GLU A 181 -23.34 3.95 -10.85
CA GLU A 181 -24.02 4.35 -9.61
C GLU A 181 -23.24 3.85 -8.39
N ASP A 182 -22.99 2.54 -8.31
CA ASP A 182 -22.27 1.88 -7.22
C ASP A 182 -21.78 0.50 -7.65
N PHE A 183 -21.09 -0.24 -6.76
CA PHE A 183 -20.85 -1.67 -6.94
C PHE A 183 -22.17 -2.46 -6.96
N ARG A 184 -22.22 -3.48 -7.79
CA ARG A 184 -23.32 -4.44 -7.78
C ARG A 184 -23.32 -5.26 -6.50
N ASN A 185 -22.14 -5.74 -6.10
CA ASN A 185 -21.90 -6.42 -4.83
C ASN A 185 -20.45 -6.15 -4.40
N TYR A 186 -20.26 -5.13 -3.55
CA TYR A 186 -18.95 -4.69 -3.09
C TYR A 186 -18.23 -5.78 -2.26
N GLU A 187 -18.94 -6.43 -1.33
CA GLU A 187 -18.35 -7.43 -0.46
C GLU A 187 -17.84 -8.64 -1.25
N SER A 188 -18.63 -9.13 -2.19
CA SER A 188 -18.20 -10.21 -3.07
C SER A 188 -17.02 -9.80 -3.95
N TYR A 189 -17.02 -8.56 -4.45
CA TYR A 189 -15.92 -8.05 -5.26
C TYR A 189 -14.61 -8.02 -4.47
N ILE A 190 -14.61 -7.41 -3.29
CA ILE A 190 -13.40 -7.29 -2.44
C ILE A 190 -12.91 -8.66 -1.96
N SER A 191 -13.81 -9.55 -1.54
CA SER A 191 -13.46 -10.89 -1.06
C SER A 191 -12.73 -11.73 -2.10
N ASN A 192 -12.97 -11.46 -3.38
CA ASN A 192 -12.30 -12.14 -4.49
C ASN A 192 -10.97 -11.51 -4.91
N LEU A 193 -10.54 -10.43 -4.25
CA LEU A 193 -9.24 -9.80 -4.54
C LEU A 193 -8.14 -10.37 -3.63
N PRO A 194 -7.31 -11.32 -4.10
CA PRO A 194 -6.32 -12.00 -3.25
C PRO A 194 -5.27 -11.05 -2.70
N ASN A 195 -5.03 -9.95 -3.41
CA ASN A 195 -4.02 -8.96 -3.06
C ASN A 195 -4.54 -7.86 -2.12
N PHE A 196 -5.80 -7.95 -1.69
CA PHE A 196 -6.41 -6.96 -0.84
C PHE A 196 -6.43 -7.44 0.61
N PHE A 197 -5.69 -6.76 1.49
CA PHE A 197 -5.62 -7.06 2.91
C PHE A 197 -6.50 -6.06 3.66
N ARG A 198 -7.67 -6.51 4.11
CA ARG A 198 -8.72 -5.68 4.68
C ARG A 198 -8.52 -5.39 6.16
N TRP A 199 -9.16 -4.31 6.62
CA TRP A 199 -9.21 -3.99 8.04
C TRP A 199 -9.87 -5.12 8.87
N GLU A 200 -10.95 -5.71 8.39
CA GLU A 200 -11.61 -6.81 9.07
C GLU A 200 -10.71 -8.06 9.19
N ASP A 201 -9.84 -8.30 8.22
CA ASP A 201 -8.85 -9.38 8.30
C ASP A 201 -7.81 -9.07 9.36
N ILE A 202 -7.40 -7.80 9.49
CA ILE A 202 -6.48 -7.34 10.53
C ILE A 202 -7.08 -7.56 11.93
N GLU A 203 -8.33 -7.15 12.13
CA GLU A 203 -9.03 -7.35 13.40
C GLU A 203 -9.17 -8.83 13.75
N LYS A 204 -9.53 -9.68 12.80
CA LYS A 204 -9.60 -11.14 13.02
C LYS A 204 -8.25 -11.72 13.45
N ILE A 205 -7.15 -11.30 12.82
CA ILE A 205 -5.80 -11.76 13.15
C ILE A 205 -5.39 -11.27 14.55
N GLU A 206 -5.68 -10.04 14.90
CA GLU A 206 -5.35 -9.50 16.22
C GLU A 206 -6.21 -10.11 17.35
N ASN A 207 -7.49 -10.34 17.11
CA ASN A 207 -8.44 -10.87 18.08
C ASN A 207 -8.35 -12.41 18.24
N ALA A 208 -7.99 -13.15 17.20
CA ALA A 208 -7.86 -14.61 17.25
C ALA A 208 -6.81 -15.10 18.24
N THR A 209 -5.97 -14.22 18.75
CA THR A 209 -4.86 -14.58 19.65
C THR A 209 -5.21 -14.50 21.12
N GLU A 210 -6.28 -13.82 21.49
CA GLU A 210 -6.75 -13.83 22.88
C GLU A 210 -7.35 -15.21 23.27
N ASN A 211 -7.77 -15.99 22.27
CA ASN A 211 -8.48 -17.25 22.50
C ASN A 211 -7.68 -18.55 22.27
N ASN A 212 -6.50 -18.54 21.69
CA ASN A 212 -5.87 -19.78 21.19
C ASN A 212 -4.40 -20.02 21.56
N GLY A 213 -3.80 -19.31 22.49
CA GLY A 213 -2.44 -19.63 22.97
C GLY A 213 -1.36 -19.81 21.89
N PHE A 214 -1.52 -19.20 20.72
CA PHE A 214 -0.55 -19.35 19.63
C PHE A 214 0.75 -18.60 19.94
N GLU A 215 1.87 -19.31 19.89
CA GLU A 215 3.20 -18.72 19.85
C GLU A 215 3.29 -17.74 18.68
N THR A 216 3.48 -16.48 18.98
CA THR A 216 3.73 -15.45 17.97
C THR A 216 5.14 -15.68 17.40
N LYS A 217 5.25 -16.23 16.20
CA LYS A 217 6.55 -16.27 15.51
C LYS A 217 6.92 -14.85 15.10
N PHE A 218 7.83 -14.27 15.88
CA PHE A 218 8.43 -12.99 15.55
C PHE A 218 9.39 -13.18 14.37
N TYR A 219 9.22 -12.39 13.33
CA TYR A 219 10.23 -12.27 12.29
C TYR A 219 11.15 -11.11 12.70
N PRO A 220 12.35 -11.36 13.24
CA PRO A 220 13.25 -10.30 13.64
C PRO A 220 13.73 -9.54 12.41
N VAL A 221 13.28 -8.31 12.27
CA VAL A 221 13.88 -7.37 11.32
C VAL A 221 14.92 -6.61 12.11
N THR A 222 16.19 -6.95 11.93
CA THR A 222 17.28 -6.26 12.63
C THR A 222 17.47 -4.85 12.08
N VAL A 223 17.30 -3.85 12.91
CA VAL A 223 17.46 -2.43 12.57
C VAL A 223 18.50 -1.80 13.46
N LYS A 224 19.50 -1.14 12.88
CA LYS A 224 20.48 -0.35 13.67
C LYS A 224 19.86 1.01 14.02
N ALA A 225 19.75 1.33 15.29
CA ALA A 225 19.13 2.58 15.74
C ALA A 225 19.96 3.80 15.35
N GLY A 226 19.31 4.77 14.70
CA GLY A 226 19.91 6.04 14.34
C GLY A 226 19.67 7.18 15.33
N ASN A 227 18.61 7.14 16.16
CA ASN A 227 18.29 8.18 17.14
C ASN A 227 17.46 7.62 18.32
N PRO A 228 18.00 7.62 19.56
CA PRO A 228 17.32 7.09 20.75
C PRO A 228 16.05 7.86 21.17
N GLU A 229 15.99 9.18 20.95
CA GLU A 229 14.85 10.00 21.36
C GLU A 229 13.58 9.71 20.56
N LYS A 230 13.72 9.49 19.27
CA LYS A 230 12.58 9.08 18.41
C LYS A 230 12.11 7.65 18.70
N LEU A 231 12.96 6.80 19.26
CA LEU A 231 12.57 5.47 19.70
C LEU A 231 11.53 5.51 20.82
N ALA A 232 11.65 6.49 21.74
CA ALA A 232 10.70 6.69 22.82
C ALA A 232 9.31 7.08 22.30
N GLU A 233 9.25 7.90 21.26
CA GLU A 233 8.01 8.32 20.61
C GLU A 233 7.29 7.14 19.91
N PHE A 234 8.04 6.28 19.22
CA PHE A 234 7.50 5.06 18.61
C PHE A 234 7.10 3.99 19.64
N ARG A 235 7.74 3.93 20.80
CA ARG A 235 7.33 3.07 21.93
C ARG A 235 5.98 3.49 22.51
N GLN A 236 5.71 4.78 22.64
CA GLN A 236 4.42 5.30 23.11
C GLN A 236 3.26 4.93 22.15
N LEU A 237 3.56 4.71 20.88
CA LEU A 237 2.58 4.29 19.88
C LEU A 237 2.38 2.77 19.81
N ASN A 238 2.97 1.99 20.73
CA ASN A 238 2.95 0.51 20.73
C ASN A 238 3.40 -0.13 19.39
N LEU A 239 4.27 0.56 18.64
CA LEU A 239 4.75 0.11 17.34
C LEU A 239 6.03 -0.71 17.42
N VAL A 240 6.69 -0.71 18.58
CA VAL A 240 8.00 -1.35 18.79
C VAL A 240 8.08 -1.92 20.20
N THR A 241 8.48 -3.18 20.33
CA THR A 241 9.03 -3.75 21.57
C THR A 241 10.54 -3.86 21.41
N VAL A 242 11.29 -3.46 22.42
CA VAL A 242 12.74 -3.66 22.47
C VAL A 242 12.97 -4.93 23.26
N GLY A 243 13.58 -5.92 22.64
CA GLY A 243 14.13 -7.07 23.34
C GLY A 243 15.42 -6.67 24.06
N ASP A 244 15.60 -7.16 25.27
CA ASP A 244 16.82 -7.02 26.08
C ASP A 244 18.02 -7.72 25.43
#